data_0b6f521c3bca9d61f8cb613e59003f2f
#
_entry.id   0b6f521c3bca9d61f8cb613e59003f2f
#
_cell.length_a   1.000
_cell.length_b   1.000
_cell.length_c   1.000
_cell.angle_alpha   90.00
_cell.angle_beta   90.00
_cell.angle_gamma   90.00
#
_symmetry.space_group_name_H-M   'P 1'
#
loop_
_entity.id
_entity.type
_entity.pdbx_description
1 polymer ?
#
loop_
_entity_poly.entity_id
_entity_poly.type
_entity_poly.pdbx_seq_one_letter_code
_entity_poly.pdbx_strand_id
1 'polypeptide(L)'
;MNILRSFLLVSLCSTSLVAAAQNFEVKTIRGERHEITSALDPAISQGTNDFLAPYKLKVDSMMKPILGESASYMRAFRPESPLSNLIADILHSEAADITGKPVDLAICNIGGIRSAMPKGVITVGDILEIAPFENMYCVVTLSGTHLMELFQQIASVNGEGISGAKLKISSDRKLIQAWVDGKKVEPKQNYRIATLDYLSQGNDKLEAFKKACCVETTTLPVREVIMSFIKEKARRGQKIDAKIEDRITVE
;
A
#
# COMPACT_ATOMS: atom_id res chain seq x y z
N MET A 1 -3.95 41.92 -63.98
CA MET A 1 -4.45 42.63 -62.76
C MET A 1 -4.93 41.63 -61.65
N ASN A 2 -5.11 40.37 -61.93
CA ASN A 2 -5.59 39.41 -60.95
C ASN A 2 -4.50 38.65 -60.17
N ILE A 3 -3.26 38.52 -60.74
CA ILE A 3 -2.18 37.81 -60.08
C ILE A 3 -1.58 38.62 -58.89
N LEU A 4 -1.49 39.96 -59.09
CA LEU A 4 -0.99 40.84 -58.02
C LEU A 4 -1.92 40.93 -56.79
N ARG A 5 -3.25 40.81 -56.99
CA ARG A 5 -4.24 40.74 -55.89
C ARG A 5 -4.21 39.45 -55.14
N SER A 6 -3.95 38.31 -55.81
CA SER A 6 -3.79 37.01 -55.18
C SER A 6 -2.52 36.91 -54.33
N PHE A 7 -1.42 37.52 -54.77
CA PHE A 7 -0.20 37.58 -53.97
C PHE A 7 -0.33 38.45 -52.73
N LEU A 8 -1.11 39.55 -52.83
CA LEU A 8 -1.36 40.43 -51.67
C LEU A 8 -2.22 39.77 -50.62
N LEU A 9 -3.23 38.95 -51.02
CA LEU A 9 -4.07 38.19 -50.10
C LEU A 9 -3.34 37.05 -49.42
N VAL A 10 -2.47 36.33 -50.10
CA VAL A 10 -1.65 35.25 -49.52
C VAL A 10 -0.60 35.82 -48.55
N SER A 11 -0.01 37.01 -48.85
CA SER A 11 0.91 37.68 -47.93
C SER A 11 0.24 38.23 -46.70
N LEU A 12 -1.04 38.62 -46.76
CA LEU A 12 -1.80 39.13 -45.61
C LEU A 12 -2.28 37.97 -44.72
N CYS A 13 -2.56 36.80 -45.28
CA CYS A 13 -2.88 35.59 -44.47
C CYS A 13 -1.66 34.95 -43.79
N SER A 14 -0.44 35.09 -44.38
CA SER A 14 0.76 34.56 -43.73
C SER A 14 1.31 35.40 -42.59
N THR A 15 0.95 36.67 -42.48
CA THR A 15 1.35 37.54 -41.37
C THR A 15 0.43 37.44 -40.16
N SER A 16 -0.77 36.90 -40.30
CA SER A 16 -1.70 36.73 -39.19
C SER A 16 -1.49 35.41 -38.39
N LEU A 17 -0.61 34.51 -38.84
CA LEU A 17 -0.28 33.24 -38.16
C LEU A 17 0.90 33.34 -37.19
N VAL A 18 1.52 34.51 -37.04
CA VAL A 18 2.58 34.77 -36.04
C VAL A 18 2.02 35.49 -34.80
N ALA A 19 0.72 35.38 -34.57
CA ALA A 19 0.10 35.97 -33.39
C ALA A 19 0.29 35.09 -32.16
N ALA A 20 1.27 35.45 -31.36
CA ALA A 20 1.27 35.39 -29.91
C ALA A 20 1.13 34.01 -29.29
N ALA A 21 2.19 33.23 -29.26
CA ALA A 21 2.46 32.45 -28.07
C ALA A 21 2.76 33.48 -26.93
N GLN A 22 1.72 33.82 -26.16
CA GLN A 22 1.94 34.55 -24.91
C GLN A 22 2.63 33.61 -23.95
N ASN A 23 3.94 33.77 -23.78
CA ASN A 23 4.67 33.11 -22.71
C ASN A 23 4.21 33.73 -21.39
N PHE A 24 3.36 33.01 -20.68
CA PHE A 24 3.01 33.37 -19.31
C PHE A 24 4.14 32.95 -18.39
N GLU A 25 4.81 33.94 -17.79
CA GLU A 25 5.82 33.72 -16.75
C GLU A 25 5.17 33.95 -15.38
N VAL A 26 5.23 32.94 -14.51
CA VAL A 26 4.77 33.10 -13.12
C VAL A 26 5.79 33.94 -12.37
N LYS A 27 5.49 35.24 -12.17
CA LYS A 27 6.39 36.19 -11.49
C LYS A 27 6.38 36.05 -9.97
N THR A 28 5.28 35.59 -9.37
CA THR A 28 5.18 35.48 -7.92
C THR A 28 4.12 34.46 -7.56
N ILE A 29 4.45 33.56 -6.64
CA ILE A 29 3.50 32.68 -5.95
C ILE A 29 3.49 33.14 -4.49
N ARG A 30 2.33 33.50 -3.96
CA ARG A 30 2.12 33.74 -2.53
C ARG A 30 1.26 32.64 -1.98
N GLY A 31 1.71 31.98 -0.92
CA GLY A 31 0.95 30.99 -0.19
C GLY A 31 0.81 31.42 1.26
N GLU A 32 -0.35 31.17 1.85
CA GLU A 32 -0.60 31.35 3.26
C GLU A 32 -1.02 30.02 3.86
N ARG A 33 -0.48 29.70 5.04
CA ARG A 33 -0.85 28.49 5.77
C ARG A 33 -1.91 28.85 6.79
N HIS A 34 -3.13 28.38 6.57
CA HIS A 34 -4.19 28.42 7.58
C HIS A 34 -4.22 27.10 8.33
N GLU A 35 -4.00 27.15 9.62
CA GLU A 35 -4.17 25.99 10.48
C GLU A 35 -5.67 25.74 10.67
N ILE A 36 -6.13 24.53 10.35
CA ILE A 36 -7.52 24.13 10.57
C ILE A 36 -7.64 23.73 12.04
N THR A 37 -8.27 24.60 12.82
CA THR A 37 -8.53 24.39 14.23
C THR A 37 -10.04 24.44 14.51
N SER A 38 -10.46 23.95 15.67
CA SER A 38 -11.86 24.05 16.10
C SER A 38 -12.41 25.47 16.16
N ALA A 39 -11.55 26.50 16.20
CA ALA A 39 -11.93 27.90 16.11
C ALA A 39 -12.49 28.30 14.74
N LEU A 40 -12.21 27.52 13.70
CA LEU A 40 -12.73 27.71 12.34
C LEU A 40 -14.02 26.93 12.10
N ASP A 41 -14.43 26.06 13.03
CA ASP A 41 -15.69 25.33 12.92
C ASP A 41 -16.83 26.31 13.20
N PRO A 42 -17.64 26.67 12.19
CA PRO A 42 -18.91 27.36 12.49
C PRO A 42 -19.75 26.44 13.37
N ALA A 43 -20.53 27.00 14.25
CA ALA A 43 -21.45 26.19 15.05
C ALA A 43 -22.28 25.31 14.08
N ILE A 44 -21.99 23.99 14.12
CA ILE A 44 -22.73 23.03 13.29
C ILE A 44 -24.20 23.16 13.66
N SER A 45 -25.08 23.35 12.68
CA SER A 45 -26.49 23.53 12.96
C SER A 45 -27.04 22.33 13.75
N GLN A 46 -27.88 22.57 14.74
CA GLN A 46 -28.49 21.51 15.55
C GLN A 46 -29.12 20.43 14.65
N GLY A 47 -29.83 20.86 13.59
CA GLY A 47 -30.44 19.92 12.63
C GLY A 47 -29.43 19.00 11.92
N THR A 48 -28.20 19.47 11.63
CA THR A 48 -27.15 18.63 11.05
C THR A 48 -26.66 17.60 12.07
N ASN A 49 -26.46 18.03 13.32
CA ASN A 49 -26.05 17.12 14.40
C ASN A 49 -27.13 16.05 14.66
N ASP A 50 -28.41 16.44 14.72
CA ASP A 50 -29.52 15.52 14.94
C ASP A 50 -29.63 14.50 13.78
N PHE A 51 -29.43 14.94 12.53
CA PHE A 51 -29.40 14.05 11.37
C PHE A 51 -28.24 13.06 11.42
N LEU A 52 -27.05 13.49 11.80
CA LEU A 52 -25.86 12.64 11.81
C LEU A 52 -25.75 11.75 13.06
N ALA A 53 -26.37 12.13 14.19
CA ALA A 53 -26.25 11.43 15.46
C ALA A 53 -26.52 9.91 15.40
N PRO A 54 -27.61 9.39 14.77
CA PRO A 54 -27.87 7.96 14.73
C PRO A 54 -26.82 7.21 13.92
N TYR A 55 -26.29 7.79 12.85
CA TYR A 55 -25.22 7.19 12.05
C TYR A 55 -23.90 7.15 12.83
N LYS A 56 -23.56 8.25 13.51
CA LYS A 56 -22.37 8.35 14.36
C LYS A 56 -22.41 7.32 15.48
N LEU A 57 -23.53 7.18 16.19
CA LEU A 57 -23.68 6.18 17.25
C LEU A 57 -23.46 4.76 16.71
N LYS A 58 -24.00 4.43 15.53
CA LYS A 58 -23.80 3.13 14.91
C LYS A 58 -22.34 2.89 14.53
N VAL A 59 -21.70 3.84 13.87
CA VAL A 59 -20.29 3.75 13.49
C VAL A 59 -19.40 3.62 14.75
N ASP A 60 -19.59 4.48 15.75
CA ASP A 60 -18.84 4.44 17.00
C ASP A 60 -18.97 3.06 17.68
N SER A 61 -20.17 2.47 17.70
CA SER A 61 -20.38 1.15 18.30
C SER A 61 -19.63 0.03 17.56
N MET A 62 -19.45 0.16 16.25
CA MET A 62 -18.72 -0.81 15.42
C MET A 62 -17.20 -0.64 15.52
N MET A 63 -16.72 0.60 15.73
CA MET A 63 -15.30 0.96 15.75
C MET A 63 -14.62 0.76 17.10
N LYS A 64 -15.40 0.88 18.21
CA LYS A 64 -14.88 0.84 19.59
C LYS A 64 -14.47 -0.53 20.15
N PRO A 65 -14.93 -1.69 19.66
CA PRO A 65 -14.53 -2.97 20.23
C PRO A 65 -13.01 -3.13 20.27
N ILE A 66 -12.48 -3.51 21.44
CA ILE A 66 -11.07 -3.74 21.65
C ILE A 66 -10.69 -5.10 21.08
N LEU A 67 -9.61 -5.17 20.32
CA LEU A 67 -9.04 -6.37 19.74
C LEU A 67 -7.87 -6.92 20.56
N GLY A 68 -7.05 -6.04 21.12
CA GLY A 68 -5.85 -6.39 21.86
C GLY A 68 -5.02 -5.17 22.24
N GLU A 69 -3.73 -5.37 22.43
CA GLU A 69 -2.79 -4.30 22.75
C GLU A 69 -1.52 -4.38 21.91
N SER A 70 -0.96 -3.23 21.54
CA SER A 70 0.38 -3.10 20.95
C SER A 70 1.41 -2.64 22.00
N ALA A 71 2.59 -3.25 21.99
CA ALA A 71 3.70 -2.87 22.84
C ALA A 71 4.33 -1.54 22.43
N SER A 72 4.29 -1.22 21.14
CA SER A 72 4.94 -0.06 20.54
C SER A 72 4.06 0.64 19.51
N TYR A 73 4.33 1.91 19.24
CA TYR A 73 3.78 2.61 18.09
C TYR A 73 4.51 2.14 16.83
N MET A 74 3.76 1.70 15.81
CA MET A 74 4.32 1.22 14.54
C MET A 74 3.69 1.94 13.36
N ARG A 75 4.53 2.39 12.43
CA ARG A 75 4.08 2.97 11.14
C ARG A 75 4.72 2.26 9.98
N ALA A 76 4.13 2.41 8.79
CA ALA A 76 4.66 1.89 7.54
C ALA A 76 5.51 2.94 6.82
N PHE A 77 6.68 2.53 6.31
CA PHE A 77 7.59 3.33 5.48
C PHE A 77 8.54 2.40 4.72
N ARG A 78 9.17 2.91 3.67
CA ARG A 78 10.16 2.19 2.85
C ARG A 78 11.58 2.42 3.35
N PRO A 79 12.51 1.48 3.14
CA PRO A 79 12.36 0.21 2.43
C PRO A 79 11.67 -0.88 3.25
N GLU A 80 11.75 -0.81 4.58
CA GLU A 80 11.24 -1.75 5.57
C GLU A 80 10.70 -0.97 6.77
N SER A 81 9.68 -1.48 7.42
CA SER A 81 9.10 -0.84 8.61
C SER A 81 8.47 -1.86 9.56
N PRO A 82 8.34 -1.53 10.86
CA PRO A 82 7.72 -2.45 11.83
C PRO A 82 6.30 -2.84 11.41
N LEU A 83 5.47 -1.88 10.94
CA LEU A 83 4.09 -2.19 10.61
C LEU A 83 3.95 -3.02 9.33
N SER A 84 4.79 -2.77 8.31
CA SER A 84 4.78 -3.60 7.10
C SER A 84 5.30 -5.02 7.38
N ASN A 85 6.29 -5.16 8.27
CA ASN A 85 6.77 -6.46 8.74
C ASN A 85 5.65 -7.22 9.47
N LEU A 86 4.97 -6.56 10.41
CA LEU A 86 3.84 -7.16 11.14
C LEU A 86 2.77 -7.70 10.20
N ILE A 87 2.32 -6.88 9.24
CA ILE A 87 1.26 -7.30 8.31
C ILE A 87 1.73 -8.46 7.44
N ALA A 88 2.95 -8.40 6.91
CA ALA A 88 3.50 -9.50 6.13
C ALA A 88 3.66 -10.79 6.96
N ASP A 89 4.06 -10.68 8.24
CA ASP A 89 4.14 -11.84 9.14
C ASP A 89 2.78 -12.45 9.44
N ILE A 90 1.75 -11.63 9.62
CA ILE A 90 0.38 -12.11 9.77
C ILE A 90 -0.05 -12.88 8.54
N LEU A 91 0.13 -12.31 7.34
CA LEU A 91 -0.23 -13.01 6.10
C LEU A 91 0.53 -14.33 5.94
N HIS A 92 1.79 -14.38 6.34
CA HIS A 92 2.63 -15.55 6.26
C HIS A 92 2.21 -16.64 7.26
N SER A 93 2.03 -16.27 8.52
CA SER A 93 1.73 -17.22 9.61
C SER A 93 0.34 -17.83 9.49
N GLU A 94 -0.66 -17.06 9.02
CA GLU A 94 -2.05 -17.52 8.93
C GLU A 94 -2.34 -18.35 7.66
N ALA A 95 -1.37 -18.45 6.75
CA ALA A 95 -1.56 -19.12 5.45
C ALA A 95 -2.02 -20.56 5.56
N ALA A 96 -1.42 -21.35 6.47
CA ALA A 96 -1.75 -22.75 6.64
C ALA A 96 -3.18 -22.94 7.17
N ASP A 97 -3.60 -22.10 8.10
CA ASP A 97 -4.95 -22.16 8.69
C ASP A 97 -6.01 -21.69 7.68
N ILE A 98 -5.68 -20.73 6.82
CA ILE A 98 -6.62 -20.19 5.82
C ILE A 98 -6.75 -21.11 4.61
N THR A 99 -5.63 -21.66 4.09
CA THR A 99 -5.59 -22.38 2.80
C THR A 99 -5.30 -23.87 2.93
N GLY A 100 -5.07 -24.36 4.15
CA GLY A 100 -4.72 -25.77 4.43
C GLY A 100 -3.26 -26.11 4.09
N LYS A 101 -2.44 -25.14 3.63
CA LYS A 101 -1.04 -25.37 3.25
C LYS A 101 -0.19 -24.15 3.60
N PRO A 102 1.06 -24.34 4.06
CA PRO A 102 1.98 -23.23 4.31
C PRO A 102 2.37 -22.52 3.00
N VAL A 103 2.89 -21.33 3.14
CA VAL A 103 3.52 -20.55 2.07
C VAL A 103 5.02 -20.38 2.34
N ASP A 104 5.79 -20.07 1.32
CA ASP A 104 7.23 -19.84 1.45
C ASP A 104 7.54 -18.42 1.92
N LEU A 105 6.70 -17.47 1.53
CA LEU A 105 6.85 -16.06 1.87
C LEU A 105 5.50 -15.33 1.79
N ALA A 106 5.47 -14.09 2.30
CA ALA A 106 4.33 -13.19 2.13
C ALA A 106 4.79 -11.81 1.67
N ILE A 107 3.92 -11.14 0.91
CA ILE A 107 4.15 -9.79 0.38
C ILE A 107 2.88 -8.96 0.54
N CYS A 108 3.02 -7.76 1.11
CA CYS A 108 1.97 -6.75 1.16
C CYS A 108 2.50 -5.40 0.70
N ASN A 109 1.66 -4.58 0.10
CA ASN A 109 2.05 -3.24 -0.35
C ASN A 109 1.98 -2.22 0.79
N ILE A 110 3.05 -1.45 0.96
CA ILE A 110 3.11 -0.36 1.94
C ILE A 110 2.07 0.73 1.62
N GLY A 111 1.79 0.97 0.33
CA GLY A 111 0.76 1.92 -0.11
C GLY A 111 -0.65 1.57 0.36
N GLY A 112 -0.94 0.30 0.63
CA GLY A 112 -2.20 -0.19 1.18
C GLY A 112 -2.37 0.07 2.68
N ILE A 113 -1.27 0.35 3.41
CA ILE A 113 -1.27 0.65 4.85
C ILE A 113 -1.50 2.15 5.04
N ARG A 114 -2.68 2.54 5.52
CA ARG A 114 -3.16 3.93 5.47
C ARG A 114 -3.03 4.70 6.77
N SER A 115 -2.82 4.01 7.89
CA SER A 115 -2.64 4.60 9.23
C SER A 115 -1.55 3.86 9.99
N ALA A 116 -1.23 4.34 11.18
CA ALA A 116 -0.26 3.71 12.07
C ALA A 116 -0.95 2.89 13.16
N MET A 117 -0.30 1.83 13.63
CA MET A 117 -0.72 1.07 14.80
C MET A 117 -0.40 1.88 16.06
N PRO A 118 -1.39 2.21 16.92
CA PRO A 118 -1.15 2.92 18.17
C PRO A 118 -0.37 2.04 19.15
N LYS A 119 0.35 2.67 20.08
CA LYS A 119 0.83 1.99 21.28
C LYS A 119 -0.30 1.86 22.29
N GLY A 120 -0.46 0.71 22.92
CA GLY A 120 -1.53 0.44 23.89
C GLY A 120 -2.71 -0.27 23.24
N VAL A 121 -3.92 0.12 23.58
CA VAL A 121 -5.16 -0.52 23.11
C VAL A 121 -5.30 -0.41 21.60
N ILE A 122 -5.67 -1.53 20.97
CA ILE A 122 -6.00 -1.64 19.53
C ILE A 122 -7.49 -1.91 19.41
N THR A 123 -8.20 -1.10 18.66
CA THR A 123 -9.64 -1.24 18.38
C THR A 123 -9.90 -1.73 16.96
N VAL A 124 -11.16 -2.09 16.67
CA VAL A 124 -11.62 -2.37 15.32
C VAL A 124 -11.39 -1.14 14.41
N GLY A 125 -11.64 0.07 14.93
CA GLY A 125 -11.43 1.32 14.22
C GLY A 125 -10.00 1.49 13.74
N ASP A 126 -9.01 1.22 14.61
CA ASP A 126 -7.60 1.32 14.25
C ASP A 126 -7.25 0.41 13.06
N ILE A 127 -7.78 -0.83 13.04
CA ILE A 127 -7.51 -1.75 11.92
C ILE A 127 -8.22 -1.34 10.65
N LEU A 128 -9.44 -0.79 10.74
CA LEU A 128 -10.15 -0.23 9.59
C LEU A 128 -9.44 0.99 9.00
N GLU A 129 -8.77 1.80 9.83
CA GLU A 129 -7.92 2.90 9.35
C GLU A 129 -6.60 2.41 8.74
N ILE A 130 -5.99 1.37 9.31
CA ILE A 130 -4.74 0.79 8.80
C ILE A 130 -4.99 0.08 7.46
N ALA A 131 -6.05 -0.73 7.36
CA ALA A 131 -6.38 -1.54 6.19
C ALA A 131 -7.84 -1.27 5.72
N PRO A 132 -8.13 -0.07 5.15
CA PRO A 132 -9.50 0.32 4.82
C PRO A 132 -10.07 -0.41 3.59
N PHE A 133 -9.22 -1.02 2.78
CA PHE A 133 -9.63 -1.69 1.56
C PHE A 133 -10.20 -3.08 1.83
N GLU A 134 -11.14 -3.51 0.99
CA GLU A 134 -11.72 -4.87 1.05
C GLU A 134 -10.91 -5.86 0.21
N ASN A 135 -9.58 -5.79 0.31
CA ASN A 135 -8.70 -6.74 -0.37
C ASN A 135 -8.83 -8.12 0.27
N MET A 136 -9.00 -9.14 -0.56
CA MET A 136 -9.11 -10.53 -0.10
C MET A 136 -7.72 -11.16 0.06
N TYR A 137 -7.60 -12.02 1.05
CA TYR A 137 -6.42 -12.85 1.21
C TYR A 137 -6.27 -13.77 0.00
N CYS A 138 -5.08 -13.83 -0.56
CA CYS A 138 -4.78 -14.55 -1.78
C CYS A 138 -3.43 -15.27 -1.65
N VAL A 139 -3.31 -16.47 -2.22
CA VAL A 139 -2.04 -17.17 -2.38
C VAL A 139 -1.73 -17.32 -3.87
N VAL A 140 -0.53 -16.90 -4.23
CA VAL A 140 -0.04 -16.94 -5.61
C VAL A 140 1.15 -17.86 -5.69
N THR A 141 1.24 -18.69 -6.73
CA THR A 141 2.41 -19.53 -6.97
C THR A 141 3.21 -19.00 -8.16
N LEU A 142 4.45 -18.60 -7.92
CA LEU A 142 5.40 -18.16 -8.95
C LEU A 142 6.58 -19.13 -9.07
N SER A 143 7.09 -19.31 -10.29
CA SER A 143 8.42 -19.90 -10.47
C SER A 143 9.51 -18.97 -9.92
N GLY A 144 10.65 -19.51 -9.51
CA GLY A 144 11.75 -18.70 -8.99
C GLY A 144 12.23 -17.64 -9.98
N THR A 145 12.15 -17.91 -11.29
CA THR A 145 12.44 -16.88 -12.30
C THR A 145 11.50 -15.68 -12.16
N HIS A 146 10.21 -15.91 -12.05
CA HIS A 146 9.22 -14.82 -11.91
C HIS A 146 9.25 -14.20 -10.50
N LEU A 147 9.62 -14.97 -9.47
CA LEU A 147 9.85 -14.43 -8.13
C LEU A 147 11.04 -13.45 -8.12
N MET A 148 12.13 -13.76 -8.82
CA MET A 148 13.27 -12.83 -8.95
C MET A 148 12.86 -11.55 -9.69
N GLU A 149 12.01 -11.64 -10.70
CA GLU A 149 11.43 -10.47 -11.38
C GLU A 149 10.57 -9.65 -10.41
N LEU A 150 9.74 -10.30 -9.59
CA LEU A 150 8.94 -9.66 -8.56
C LEU A 150 9.82 -8.93 -7.53
N PHE A 151 10.91 -9.54 -7.08
CA PHE A 151 11.86 -8.91 -6.17
C PHE A 151 12.57 -7.71 -6.81
N GLN A 152 12.87 -7.76 -8.13
CA GLN A 152 13.37 -6.59 -8.85
C GLN A 152 12.33 -5.46 -8.89
N GLN A 153 11.06 -5.78 -9.05
CA GLN A 153 9.97 -4.79 -9.01
C GLN A 153 9.82 -4.18 -7.61
N ILE A 154 9.91 -4.99 -6.55
CA ILE A 154 9.94 -4.52 -5.15
C ILE A 154 11.14 -3.58 -4.92
N ALA A 155 12.32 -3.92 -5.44
CA ALA A 155 13.48 -3.05 -5.37
C ALA A 155 13.23 -1.71 -6.07
N SER A 156 12.61 -1.73 -7.26
CA SER A 156 12.33 -0.53 -8.06
C SER A 156 11.44 0.49 -7.35
N VAL A 157 10.54 0.03 -6.48
CA VAL A 157 9.69 0.89 -5.65
C VAL A 157 10.30 1.18 -4.27
N ASN A 158 11.57 0.82 -4.07
CA ASN A 158 12.31 1.00 -2.82
C ASN A 158 11.73 0.19 -1.64
N GLY A 159 11.24 -1.03 -1.89
CA GLY A 159 10.78 -1.94 -0.85
C GLY A 159 9.26 -2.00 -0.69
N GLU A 160 8.79 -3.11 -0.17
CA GLU A 160 7.42 -3.40 0.25
C GLU A 160 7.45 -4.25 1.54
N GLY A 161 6.29 -4.54 2.16
CA GLY A 161 6.24 -5.44 3.30
C GLY A 161 6.49 -6.89 2.85
N ILE A 162 7.49 -7.54 3.43
CA ILE A 162 7.84 -8.93 3.12
C ILE A 162 8.04 -9.76 4.38
N SER A 163 7.70 -11.05 4.31
CA SER A 163 7.99 -12.07 5.33
C SER A 163 8.47 -13.35 4.65
N GLY A 164 9.37 -14.11 5.30
CA GLY A 164 9.97 -15.32 4.72
C GLY A 164 11.05 -15.06 3.67
N ALA A 165 11.33 -13.80 3.33
CA ALA A 165 12.36 -13.43 2.35
C ALA A 165 13.26 -12.31 2.88
N LYS A 166 14.46 -12.20 2.28
CA LYS A 166 15.38 -11.06 2.48
C LYS A 166 15.90 -10.56 1.14
N LEU A 167 15.93 -9.23 1.00
CA LEU A 167 16.39 -8.55 -0.20
C LEU A 167 17.53 -7.59 0.13
N LYS A 168 18.51 -7.55 -0.75
CA LYS A 168 19.57 -6.54 -0.77
C LYS A 168 19.39 -5.72 -2.03
N ILE A 169 19.15 -4.43 -1.89
CA ILE A 169 18.90 -3.52 -2.99
C ILE A 169 19.94 -2.41 -3.02
N SER A 170 20.22 -1.87 -4.20
CA SER A 170 21.13 -0.76 -4.33
C SER A 170 20.41 0.59 -4.14
N SER A 171 21.20 1.64 -3.88
CA SER A 171 20.70 3.02 -3.77
C SER A 171 19.99 3.50 -5.05
N ASP A 172 20.31 2.95 -6.23
CA ASP A 172 19.62 3.19 -7.50
C ASP A 172 18.43 2.23 -7.74
N ARG A 173 17.95 1.55 -6.67
CA ARG A 173 16.75 0.70 -6.65
C ARG A 173 16.82 -0.55 -7.53
N LYS A 174 17.97 -1.16 -7.61
CA LYS A 174 18.15 -2.45 -8.29
C LYS A 174 18.29 -3.57 -7.26
N LEU A 175 17.77 -4.74 -7.58
CA LEU A 175 17.98 -5.92 -6.77
C LEU A 175 19.44 -6.38 -6.91
N ILE A 176 20.15 -6.50 -5.78
CA ILE A 176 21.50 -7.05 -5.73
C ILE A 176 21.43 -8.54 -5.40
N GLN A 177 20.67 -8.91 -4.36
CA GLN A 177 20.53 -10.29 -3.89
C GLN A 177 19.16 -10.53 -3.29
N ALA A 178 18.70 -11.79 -3.33
CA ALA A 178 17.45 -12.21 -2.72
C ALA A 178 17.58 -13.63 -2.14
N TRP A 179 16.91 -13.84 -1.00
CA TRP A 179 16.81 -15.12 -0.33
C TRP A 179 15.37 -15.39 0.11
N VAL A 180 14.98 -16.65 0.07
CA VAL A 180 13.75 -17.17 0.67
C VAL A 180 14.15 -18.26 1.65
N ASP A 181 13.68 -18.18 2.90
CA ASP A 181 14.06 -19.10 3.98
C ASP A 181 15.58 -19.26 4.11
N GLY A 182 16.33 -18.14 3.98
CA GLY A 182 17.79 -18.11 4.06
C GLY A 182 18.54 -18.74 2.87
N LYS A 183 17.83 -19.24 1.84
CA LYS A 183 18.41 -19.86 0.64
C LYS A 183 18.26 -18.94 -0.57
N LYS A 184 19.21 -19.02 -1.52
CA LYS A 184 19.07 -18.34 -2.80
C LYS A 184 17.85 -18.88 -3.55
N VAL A 185 17.18 -18.00 -4.28
CA VAL A 185 16.02 -18.38 -5.09
C VAL A 185 16.45 -19.31 -6.22
N GLU A 186 15.82 -20.48 -6.30
CA GLU A 186 16.06 -21.47 -7.35
C GLU A 186 15.12 -21.22 -8.53
N PRO A 187 15.64 -20.94 -9.74
CA PRO A 187 14.81 -20.49 -10.87
C PRO A 187 13.65 -21.43 -11.27
N LYS A 188 13.86 -22.74 -11.10
CA LYS A 188 12.89 -23.78 -11.50
C LYS A 188 11.96 -24.22 -10.37
N GLN A 189 12.21 -23.80 -9.13
CA GLN A 189 11.36 -24.09 -7.99
C GLN A 189 10.13 -23.19 -8.03
N ASN A 190 8.98 -23.73 -7.62
CA ASN A 190 7.77 -22.93 -7.39
C ASN A 190 7.73 -22.46 -5.94
N TYR A 191 7.32 -21.21 -5.75
CA TYR A 191 7.18 -20.57 -4.45
C TYR A 191 5.73 -20.13 -4.26
N ARG A 192 5.15 -20.49 -3.12
CA ARG A 192 3.83 -20.06 -2.69
C ARG A 192 3.96 -18.76 -1.90
N ILE A 193 3.19 -17.76 -2.28
CA ILE A 193 3.30 -16.39 -1.76
C ILE A 193 1.94 -15.96 -1.24
N ALA A 194 1.83 -15.70 0.06
CA ALA A 194 0.65 -15.04 0.61
C ALA A 194 0.65 -13.55 0.25
N THR A 195 -0.47 -13.05 -0.23
CA THR A 195 -0.60 -11.67 -0.68
C THR A 195 -2.08 -11.24 -0.71
N LEU A 196 -2.38 -10.16 -1.43
CA LEU A 196 -3.70 -9.59 -1.63
C LEU A 196 -4.18 -9.88 -3.06
N ASP A 197 -5.47 -10.06 -3.25
CA ASP A 197 -6.08 -10.16 -4.59
C ASP A 197 -5.75 -8.95 -5.48
N TYR A 198 -5.69 -7.75 -4.90
CA TYR A 198 -5.24 -6.53 -5.56
C TYR A 198 -3.83 -6.65 -6.15
N LEU A 199 -2.87 -7.20 -5.38
CA LEU A 199 -1.49 -7.40 -5.85
C LEU A 199 -1.38 -8.56 -6.84
N SER A 200 -2.18 -9.62 -6.68
CA SER A 200 -2.18 -10.75 -7.60
C SER A 200 -2.53 -10.35 -9.04
N GLN A 201 -3.22 -9.23 -9.21
CA GLN A 201 -3.54 -8.61 -10.49
C GLN A 201 -2.40 -7.74 -11.07
N GLY A 202 -1.24 -7.67 -10.39
CA GLY A 202 -0.06 -6.92 -10.84
C GLY A 202 -0.13 -5.43 -10.57
N ASN A 203 -0.93 -4.99 -9.63
CA ASN A 203 -1.01 -3.60 -9.22
C ASN A 203 0.24 -3.16 -8.45
N ASP A 204 0.37 -1.87 -8.16
CA ASP A 204 1.52 -1.24 -7.48
C ASP A 204 2.88 -1.53 -8.17
N LYS A 205 2.87 -1.71 -9.49
CA LYS A 205 4.05 -2.04 -10.32
C LYS A 205 4.63 -3.43 -10.05
N LEU A 206 3.87 -4.32 -9.40
CA LEU A 206 4.27 -5.70 -9.12
C LEU A 206 3.71 -6.66 -10.19
N GLU A 207 3.94 -6.34 -11.45
CA GLU A 207 3.37 -7.03 -12.61
C GLU A 207 3.77 -8.50 -12.74
N ALA A 208 4.89 -8.91 -12.12
CA ALA A 208 5.32 -10.30 -12.12
C ALA A 208 4.28 -11.24 -11.49
N PHE A 209 3.39 -10.74 -10.63
CA PHE A 209 2.28 -11.52 -10.10
C PHE A 209 1.34 -12.04 -11.20
N LYS A 210 1.19 -11.33 -12.33
CA LYS A 210 0.39 -11.79 -13.49
C LYS A 210 0.94 -13.07 -14.14
N LYS A 211 2.18 -13.43 -13.83
CA LYS A 211 2.86 -14.63 -14.37
C LYS A 211 2.68 -15.86 -13.47
N ALA A 212 1.77 -15.77 -12.51
CA ALA A 212 1.48 -16.87 -11.61
C ALA A 212 0.96 -18.09 -12.37
N CYS A 213 1.47 -19.26 -12.00
CA CYS A 213 0.95 -20.53 -12.50
C CYS A 213 -0.31 -20.99 -11.75
N CYS A 214 -0.55 -20.44 -10.56
CA CYS A 214 -1.73 -20.68 -9.75
C CYS A 214 -2.06 -19.45 -8.89
N VAL A 215 -3.34 -19.13 -8.78
CA VAL A 215 -3.87 -18.09 -7.90
C VAL A 215 -5.03 -18.66 -7.10
N GLU A 216 -4.89 -18.69 -5.79
CA GLU A 216 -5.88 -19.16 -4.83
C GLU A 216 -6.45 -17.94 -4.09
N THR A 217 -7.57 -17.39 -4.57
CA THR A 217 -8.25 -16.25 -3.89
C THR A 217 -9.27 -16.80 -2.90
N THR A 218 -9.29 -16.27 -1.68
CA THR A 218 -10.28 -16.59 -0.66
C THR A 218 -11.39 -15.54 -0.64
N THR A 219 -12.41 -15.75 0.18
CA THR A 219 -13.45 -14.77 0.50
C THR A 219 -13.16 -14.05 1.82
N LEU A 220 -11.97 -14.21 2.39
CA LEU A 220 -11.58 -13.66 3.67
C LEU A 220 -10.85 -12.32 3.45
N PRO A 221 -11.40 -11.18 3.89
CA PRO A 221 -10.72 -9.90 3.81
C PRO A 221 -9.45 -9.89 4.66
N VAL A 222 -8.37 -9.31 4.15
CA VAL A 222 -7.09 -9.22 4.87
C VAL A 222 -7.23 -8.52 6.23
N ARG A 223 -8.08 -7.50 6.32
CA ARG A 223 -8.35 -6.84 7.61
C ARG A 223 -8.93 -7.78 8.66
N GLU A 224 -9.76 -8.77 8.27
CA GLU A 224 -10.31 -9.78 9.19
C GLU A 224 -9.23 -10.75 9.65
N VAL A 225 -8.28 -11.10 8.77
CA VAL A 225 -7.09 -11.89 9.14
C VAL A 225 -6.30 -11.15 10.22
N ILE A 226 -6.02 -9.86 10.01
CA ILE A 226 -5.30 -9.01 10.98
C ILE A 226 -6.06 -8.94 12.31
N MET A 227 -7.38 -8.68 12.29
CA MET A 227 -8.20 -8.59 13.49
C MET A 227 -8.22 -9.93 14.26
N SER A 228 -8.34 -11.05 13.55
CA SER A 228 -8.35 -12.40 14.14
C SER A 228 -7.03 -12.73 14.81
N PHE A 229 -5.91 -12.43 14.14
CA PHE A 229 -4.57 -12.60 14.70
C PHE A 229 -4.37 -11.79 15.99
N ILE A 230 -4.78 -10.52 16.00
CA ILE A 230 -4.65 -9.64 17.19
C ILE A 230 -5.50 -10.20 18.35
N LYS A 231 -6.74 -10.64 18.08
CA LYS A 231 -7.61 -11.25 19.09
C LYS A 231 -7.01 -12.52 19.66
N GLU A 232 -6.40 -13.36 18.82
CA GLU A 232 -5.77 -14.60 19.27
C GLU A 232 -4.54 -14.34 20.13
N LYS A 233 -3.70 -13.35 19.76
CA LYS A 233 -2.59 -12.89 20.61
C LYS A 233 -3.08 -12.37 21.96
N ALA A 234 -4.12 -11.58 21.97
CA ALA A 234 -4.72 -11.05 23.19
C ALA A 234 -5.27 -12.16 24.12
N ARG A 235 -5.93 -13.18 23.56
CA ARG A 235 -6.38 -14.37 24.32
C ARG A 235 -5.24 -15.11 25.01
N ARG A 236 -4.05 -15.09 24.39
CA ARG A 236 -2.81 -15.67 24.96
C ARG A 236 -2.07 -14.72 25.91
N GLY A 237 -2.63 -13.55 26.23
CA GLY A 237 -2.00 -12.54 27.07
C GLY A 237 -0.78 -11.86 26.41
N GLN A 238 -0.67 -11.94 25.08
CA GLN A 238 0.45 -11.40 24.30
C GLN A 238 0.08 -10.05 23.69
N LYS A 239 1.03 -9.12 23.69
CA LYS A 239 0.91 -7.86 22.96
C LYS A 239 1.46 -8.00 21.55
N ILE A 240 0.92 -7.23 20.63
CA ILE A 240 1.44 -7.08 19.28
C ILE A 240 2.72 -6.24 19.32
N ASP A 241 3.76 -6.73 18.66
CA ASP A 241 5.02 -5.99 18.47
C ASP A 241 5.69 -6.47 17.17
N ALA A 242 6.39 -5.58 16.51
CA ALA A 242 7.27 -5.90 15.39
C ALA A 242 8.40 -4.87 15.30
N LYS A 243 9.50 -5.27 14.66
CA LYS A 243 10.72 -4.46 14.54
C LYS A 243 11.22 -4.48 13.11
N ILE A 244 12.18 -3.62 12.82
CA ILE A 244 13.02 -3.73 11.63
C ILE A 244 13.98 -4.90 11.86
N GLU A 245 14.11 -5.79 10.87
CA GLU A 245 14.88 -7.04 10.95
C GLU A 245 15.85 -7.21 9.77
N ASP A 246 16.14 -6.10 9.07
CA ASP A 246 16.98 -6.07 7.89
C ASP A 246 16.48 -7.05 6.80
N ARG A 247 15.14 -7.07 6.60
CA ARG A 247 14.51 -7.85 5.54
C ARG A 247 14.78 -7.22 4.17
N ILE A 248 14.88 -5.88 4.13
CA ILE A 248 15.26 -5.13 2.93
C ILE A 248 16.35 -4.14 3.31
N THR A 249 17.57 -4.39 2.88
CA THR A 249 18.73 -3.52 3.11
C THR A 249 19.12 -2.77 1.85
N VAL A 250 19.56 -1.51 2.01
CA VAL A 250 20.00 -0.63 0.90
C VAL A 250 21.52 -0.43 1.00
N GLU A 251 22.25 -0.65 -0.12
CA GLU A 251 23.70 -0.40 -0.28
C GLU A 251 23.99 0.68 -1.29
#